data_819f8c34a69c2605b7b1e41db5191fe6
#
_entry.id   819f8c34a69c2605b7b1e41db5191fe6
#
_cell.length_a   1.000
_cell.length_b   1.000
_cell.length_c   1.000
_cell.angle_alpha   90.00
_cell.angle_beta   90.00
_cell.angle_gamma   90.00
#
_symmetry.space_group_name_H-M   'P 1'
#
loop_
_entity.id
_entity.type
_entity.pdbx_description
1 polymer ?
#
loop_
_entity_poly.entity_id
_entity_poly.type
_entity_poly.pdbx_seq_one_letter_code
_entity_poly.pdbx_strand_id
1 'polypeptide(L)'
;MLIGKASPEDMNLHPIRYQWAYDLYQQAVRNTWFPHEIALKEDLDDWAKMTEDERHAVKFLMAFFNPAELIVNRSIALGWYPYLKAPECHLYLAKQMWEEANHCVAFEYVLQTFPLDREKAFNIHLEVPSMKAKEEYIIKYLKRMTEMILPIETVEGKKDFIRNLIATNIVM
;
A
#
# COMPACT_ATOMS: atom_id res chain seq x y z
N MET A 1 24.58 1.26 7.08
CA MET A 1 23.96 0.01 6.57
C MET A 1 22.46 0.28 6.41
N LEU A 2 21.85 -0.08 5.28
CA LEU A 2 20.44 0.24 4.97
C LEU A 2 19.46 -0.60 5.79
N ILE A 3 19.69 -1.92 5.84
CA ILE A 3 18.81 -2.88 6.50
C ILE A 3 19.35 -3.19 7.90
N GLY A 4 18.52 -3.07 8.92
CA GLY A 4 18.77 -3.33 10.32
C GLY A 4 17.65 -2.70 11.15
N LYS A 5 17.62 -2.98 12.45
CA LYS A 5 16.61 -2.39 13.34
C LYS A 5 16.80 -0.88 13.41
N ALA A 6 15.75 -0.13 13.08
CA ALA A 6 15.74 1.32 13.23
C ALA A 6 15.85 1.72 14.70
N SER A 7 16.56 2.82 14.99
CA SER A 7 16.71 3.35 16.33
C SER A 7 16.11 4.76 16.41
N PRO A 8 15.51 5.16 17.54
CA PRO A 8 15.11 6.55 17.76
C PRO A 8 16.28 7.54 17.67
N GLU A 9 17.51 7.05 17.78
CA GLU A 9 18.73 7.84 17.67
C GLU A 9 19.15 8.12 16.22
N ASP A 10 18.60 7.38 15.24
CA ASP A 10 18.88 7.57 13.81
C ASP A 10 18.10 8.81 13.28
N MET A 11 18.28 9.98 13.89
CA MET A 11 17.48 11.19 13.62
C MET A 11 18.11 12.16 12.62
N ASN A 12 19.37 11.97 12.24
CA ASN A 12 20.07 12.92 11.39
C ASN A 12 19.89 12.61 9.90
N LEU A 13 19.22 13.51 9.19
CA LEU A 13 19.13 13.42 7.74
C LEU A 13 20.46 13.74 7.03
N HIS A 14 21.32 14.55 7.66
CA HIS A 14 22.62 14.93 7.08
C HIS A 14 23.78 14.18 7.73
N PRO A 15 24.80 13.78 6.93
CA PRO A 15 24.83 13.86 5.47
C PRO A 15 23.86 12.88 4.83
N ILE A 16 23.20 13.29 3.73
CA ILE A 16 22.33 12.38 2.94
C ILE A 16 23.19 11.25 2.39
N ARG A 17 22.87 10.01 2.77
CA ARG A 17 23.61 8.80 2.39
C ARG A 17 22.98 8.09 1.20
N TYR A 18 21.66 8.14 1.10
CA TYR A 18 20.87 7.47 0.06
C TYR A 18 20.11 8.52 -0.76
N GLN A 19 20.85 9.27 -1.57
CA GLN A 19 20.30 10.36 -2.40
C GLN A 19 19.11 9.91 -3.24
N TRP A 20 19.15 8.70 -3.81
CA TRP A 20 18.07 8.13 -4.60
C TRP A 20 16.75 8.03 -3.82
N ALA A 21 16.79 7.68 -2.54
CA ALA A 21 15.58 7.57 -1.69
C ALA A 21 15.02 8.97 -1.37
N TYR A 22 15.91 9.92 -1.12
CA TYR A 22 15.52 11.32 -0.89
C TYR A 22 14.90 11.94 -2.15
N ASP A 23 15.47 11.68 -3.33
CA ASP A 23 14.94 12.16 -4.61
C ASP A 23 13.56 11.56 -4.91
N LEU A 24 13.37 10.26 -4.63
CA LEU A 24 12.07 9.60 -4.75
C LEU A 24 11.03 10.21 -3.80
N TYR A 25 11.40 10.51 -2.55
CA TYR A 25 10.53 11.22 -1.63
C TYR A 25 10.10 12.57 -2.20
N GLN A 26 11.06 13.38 -2.68
CA GLN A 26 10.74 14.68 -3.27
C GLN A 26 9.84 14.57 -4.51
N GLN A 27 10.07 13.55 -5.34
CA GLN A 27 9.21 13.28 -6.48
C GLN A 27 7.79 12.91 -6.05
N ALA A 28 7.66 12.02 -5.07
CA ALA A 28 6.37 11.61 -4.52
C ALA A 28 5.59 12.80 -3.92
N VAL A 29 6.28 13.73 -3.24
CA VAL A 29 5.67 14.96 -2.74
C VAL A 29 5.17 15.86 -3.87
N ARG A 30 5.94 16.02 -4.95
CA ARG A 30 5.51 16.83 -6.12
C ARG A 30 4.32 16.21 -6.86
N ASN A 31 4.16 14.91 -6.79
CA ASN A 31 3.07 14.17 -7.43
C ASN A 31 1.84 14.01 -6.50
N THR A 32 1.78 14.74 -5.39
CA THR A 32 0.63 14.68 -4.48
C THR A 32 -0.64 15.12 -5.20
N TRP A 33 -1.70 14.36 -5.01
CA TRP A 33 -3.03 14.61 -5.55
C TRP A 33 -4.09 14.31 -4.48
N PHE A 34 -5.30 14.79 -4.69
CA PHE A 34 -6.41 14.56 -3.77
C PHE A 34 -7.64 14.03 -4.52
N PRO A 35 -8.42 13.11 -3.93
CA PRO A 35 -9.60 12.53 -4.57
C PRO A 35 -10.62 13.57 -5.05
N HIS A 36 -10.79 14.67 -4.32
CA HIS A 36 -11.74 15.72 -4.67
C HIS A 36 -11.33 16.56 -5.90
N GLU A 37 -10.10 16.43 -6.39
CA GLU A 37 -9.64 17.04 -7.64
C GLU A 37 -10.15 16.28 -8.86
N ILE A 38 -10.66 15.05 -8.68
CA ILE A 38 -11.19 14.20 -9.74
C ILE A 38 -12.69 14.50 -9.91
N ALA A 39 -13.10 14.92 -11.11
CA ALA A 39 -14.49 15.30 -11.40
C ALA A 39 -15.41 14.10 -11.66
N LEU A 40 -15.43 13.09 -10.76
CA LEU A 40 -16.19 11.84 -10.92
C LEU A 40 -17.68 12.02 -11.22
N LYS A 41 -18.26 13.16 -10.89
CA LYS A 41 -19.67 13.44 -11.21
C LYS A 41 -19.94 13.51 -12.69
N GLU A 42 -18.94 13.87 -13.49
CA GLU A 42 -19.03 13.92 -14.96
C GLU A 42 -19.15 12.51 -15.55
N ASP A 43 -18.67 11.48 -14.83
CA ASP A 43 -18.72 10.08 -15.25
C ASP A 43 -20.06 9.38 -14.93
N LEU A 44 -21.00 10.06 -14.24
CA LEU A 44 -22.30 9.47 -13.89
C LEU A 44 -23.15 9.13 -15.13
N ASP A 45 -23.08 9.96 -16.17
CA ASP A 45 -23.79 9.71 -17.42
C ASP A 45 -23.21 8.50 -18.17
N ASP A 46 -21.90 8.30 -18.08
CA ASP A 46 -21.24 7.15 -18.69
C ASP A 46 -21.48 5.88 -17.87
N TRP A 47 -21.48 5.98 -16.55
CA TRP A 47 -21.92 4.89 -15.67
C TRP A 47 -23.33 4.39 -16.00
N ALA A 48 -24.27 5.31 -16.29
CA ALA A 48 -25.64 4.96 -16.64
C ALA A 48 -25.75 4.21 -17.97
N LYS A 49 -24.81 4.45 -18.90
CA LYS A 49 -24.76 3.80 -20.22
C LYS A 49 -24.01 2.45 -20.18
N MET A 50 -23.21 2.19 -19.15
CA MET A 50 -22.46 0.93 -19.00
C MET A 50 -23.40 -0.27 -19.00
N THR A 51 -22.95 -1.36 -19.62
CA THR A 51 -23.58 -2.67 -19.51
C THR A 51 -23.43 -3.23 -18.09
N GLU A 52 -24.16 -4.29 -17.77
CA GLU A 52 -24.02 -4.97 -16.49
C GLU A 52 -22.61 -5.56 -16.29
N ASP A 53 -22.01 -6.09 -17.35
CA ASP A 53 -20.66 -6.65 -17.33
C ASP A 53 -19.60 -5.59 -17.05
N GLU A 54 -19.70 -4.41 -17.66
CA GLU A 54 -18.80 -3.28 -17.41
C GLU A 54 -18.93 -2.79 -15.97
N ARG A 55 -20.15 -2.62 -15.46
CA ARG A 55 -20.38 -2.27 -14.05
C ARG A 55 -19.89 -3.34 -13.09
N HIS A 56 -20.02 -4.62 -13.47
CA HIS A 56 -19.47 -5.74 -12.72
C HIS A 56 -17.95 -5.65 -12.64
N ALA A 57 -17.26 -5.40 -13.76
CA ALA A 57 -15.82 -5.24 -13.79
C ALA A 57 -15.35 -4.10 -12.88
N VAL A 58 -16.00 -2.92 -12.91
CA VAL A 58 -15.67 -1.80 -12.02
C VAL A 58 -15.84 -2.19 -10.55
N LYS A 59 -16.95 -2.85 -10.17
CA LYS A 59 -17.18 -3.31 -8.80
C LYS A 59 -16.08 -4.25 -8.32
N PHE A 60 -15.66 -5.17 -9.17
CA PHE A 60 -14.59 -6.13 -8.84
C PHE A 60 -13.23 -5.46 -8.70
N LEU A 61 -12.92 -4.48 -9.54
CA LEU A 61 -11.70 -3.68 -9.40
C LEU A 61 -11.68 -2.93 -8.06
N MET A 62 -12.79 -2.29 -7.66
CA MET A 62 -12.88 -1.62 -6.37
C MET A 62 -12.67 -2.60 -5.20
N ALA A 63 -13.31 -3.78 -5.27
CA ALA A 63 -13.17 -4.81 -4.25
C ALA A 63 -11.76 -5.44 -4.20
N PHE A 64 -11.05 -5.44 -5.32
CA PHE A 64 -9.69 -5.96 -5.42
C PHE A 64 -8.65 -5.02 -4.82
N PHE A 65 -8.75 -3.72 -5.13
CA PHE A 65 -7.74 -2.74 -4.73
C PHE A 65 -7.96 -2.24 -3.30
N ASN A 66 -9.19 -1.90 -2.91
CA ASN A 66 -9.43 -1.23 -1.64
C ASN A 66 -8.86 -1.95 -0.39
N PRO A 67 -9.06 -3.27 -0.15
CA PRO A 67 -8.43 -3.93 0.98
C PRO A 67 -6.90 -4.04 0.83
N ALA A 68 -6.39 -4.08 -0.39
CA ALA A 68 -4.96 -4.12 -0.66
C ALA A 68 -4.24 -2.87 -0.12
N GLU A 69 -4.80 -1.68 -0.30
CA GLU A 69 -4.23 -0.41 0.17
C GLU A 69 -3.95 -0.43 1.69
N LEU A 70 -4.91 -0.92 2.48
CA LEU A 70 -4.72 -1.05 3.93
C LEU A 70 -3.69 -2.12 4.31
N ILE A 71 -3.58 -3.19 3.53
CA ILE A 71 -2.57 -4.23 3.74
C ILE A 71 -1.18 -3.64 3.43
N VAL A 72 -1.03 -2.87 2.34
CA VAL A 72 0.25 -2.20 2.01
C VAL A 72 0.63 -1.22 3.09
N ASN A 73 -0.30 -0.35 3.50
CA ASN A 73 -0.07 0.63 4.57
C ASN A 73 0.48 -0.06 5.84
N ARG A 74 -0.16 -1.16 6.27
CA ARG A 74 0.29 -1.94 7.42
C ARG A 74 1.62 -2.64 7.17
N SER A 75 1.87 -3.15 5.97
CA SER A 75 3.14 -3.77 5.60
C SER A 75 4.29 -2.79 5.72
N ILE A 76 4.10 -1.54 5.30
CA ILE A 76 5.08 -0.48 5.46
C ILE A 76 5.30 -0.18 6.94
N ALA A 77 4.23 0.11 7.68
CA ALA A 77 4.32 0.54 9.07
C ALA A 77 4.93 -0.52 10.00
N LEU A 78 4.47 -1.76 9.86
CA LEU A 78 4.81 -2.86 10.78
C LEU A 78 5.96 -3.74 10.29
N GLY A 79 6.14 -3.84 8.97
CA GLY A 79 7.09 -4.77 8.37
C GLY A 79 8.34 -4.11 7.82
N TRP A 80 8.26 -2.93 7.21
CA TRP A 80 9.41 -2.32 6.52
C TRP A 80 10.04 -1.21 7.33
N TYR A 81 9.24 -0.26 7.81
CA TYR A 81 9.70 0.91 8.53
C TYR A 81 10.61 0.58 9.73
N PRO A 82 10.31 -0.43 10.58
CA PRO A 82 11.14 -0.76 11.72
C PRO A 82 12.51 -1.33 11.37
N TYR A 83 12.70 -1.81 10.14
CA TYR A 83 13.91 -2.53 9.71
C TYR A 83 14.71 -1.83 8.61
N LEU A 84 14.35 -0.62 8.27
CA LEU A 84 15.14 0.28 7.42
C LEU A 84 15.72 1.40 8.28
N LYS A 85 17.04 1.54 8.30
CA LYS A 85 17.73 2.49 9.19
C LYS A 85 17.92 3.88 8.59
N ALA A 86 17.80 4.00 7.26
CA ALA A 86 18.09 5.26 6.57
C ALA A 86 16.94 6.26 6.73
N PRO A 87 17.22 7.46 7.28
CA PRO A 87 16.19 8.50 7.41
C PRO A 87 15.54 8.88 6.08
N GLU A 88 16.29 8.87 4.98
CA GLU A 88 15.77 9.14 3.63
C GLU A 88 14.71 8.13 3.21
N CYS A 89 14.91 6.84 3.55
CA CYS A 89 13.91 5.80 3.31
C CYS A 89 12.68 6.00 4.18
N HIS A 90 12.84 6.44 5.43
CA HIS A 90 11.71 6.73 6.32
C HIS A 90 10.85 7.88 5.78
N LEU A 91 11.45 8.93 5.20
CA LEU A 91 10.70 10.00 4.56
C LEU A 91 9.85 9.45 3.40
N TYR A 92 10.45 8.64 2.53
CA TYR A 92 9.74 8.03 1.41
C TYR A 92 8.61 7.10 1.88
N LEU A 93 8.88 6.21 2.84
CA LEU A 93 7.87 5.30 3.37
C LEU A 93 6.72 6.01 4.08
N ALA A 94 7.01 7.10 4.80
CA ALA A 94 5.96 7.93 5.41
C ALA A 94 5.04 8.54 4.36
N LYS A 95 5.63 9.04 3.24
CA LYS A 95 4.84 9.55 2.11
C LYS A 95 4.05 8.43 1.43
N GLN A 96 4.63 7.25 1.24
CA GLN A 96 3.93 6.11 0.69
C GLN A 96 2.76 5.67 1.58
N MET A 97 2.93 5.58 2.91
CA MET A 97 1.82 5.29 3.82
C MET A 97 0.68 6.31 3.70
N TRP A 98 1.02 7.58 3.49
CA TRP A 98 0.02 8.62 3.25
C TRP A 98 -0.70 8.41 1.91
N GLU A 99 0.02 8.01 0.84
CA GLU A 99 -0.61 7.68 -0.46
C GLU A 99 -1.61 6.54 -0.33
N GLU A 100 -1.24 5.45 0.35
CA GLU A 100 -2.15 4.32 0.57
C GLU A 100 -3.42 4.73 1.35
N ALA A 101 -3.28 5.61 2.33
CA ALA A 101 -4.43 6.19 3.01
C ALA A 101 -5.28 7.08 2.08
N ASN A 102 -4.63 7.86 1.20
CA ASN A 102 -5.30 8.69 0.20
C ASN A 102 -6.05 7.84 -0.84
N HIS A 103 -5.47 6.69 -1.25
CA HIS A 103 -6.14 5.72 -2.13
C HIS A 103 -7.42 5.17 -1.49
N CYS A 104 -7.40 4.82 -0.18
CA CYS A 104 -8.61 4.41 0.52
C CYS A 104 -9.71 5.48 0.48
N VAL A 105 -9.34 6.75 0.65
CA VAL A 105 -10.29 7.88 0.54
C VAL A 105 -10.79 8.04 -0.89
N ALA A 106 -9.93 7.80 -1.90
CA ALA A 106 -10.33 7.84 -3.30
C ALA A 106 -11.36 6.75 -3.63
N PHE A 107 -11.15 5.52 -3.16
CA PHE A 107 -12.12 4.43 -3.34
C PHE A 107 -13.46 4.74 -2.64
N GLU A 108 -13.41 5.28 -1.43
CA GLU A 108 -14.63 5.72 -0.74
C GLU A 108 -15.33 6.84 -1.52
N TYR A 109 -14.59 7.77 -2.11
CA TYR A 109 -15.15 8.84 -2.96
C TYR A 109 -15.84 8.28 -4.21
N VAL A 110 -15.24 7.26 -4.85
CA VAL A 110 -15.89 6.52 -5.97
C VAL A 110 -17.20 5.89 -5.52
N LEU A 111 -17.19 5.16 -4.39
CA LEU A 111 -18.38 4.49 -3.87
C LEU A 111 -19.48 5.45 -3.39
N GLN A 112 -19.12 6.68 -3.02
CA GLN A 112 -20.09 7.73 -2.70
C GLN A 112 -20.69 8.38 -3.94
N THR A 113 -19.93 8.45 -5.01
CA THR A 113 -20.36 9.12 -6.26
C THR A 113 -21.26 8.21 -7.08
N PHE A 114 -20.90 6.94 -7.23
CA PHE A 114 -21.68 5.99 -8.02
C PHE A 114 -22.74 5.28 -7.18
N PRO A 115 -23.86 4.83 -7.77
CA PRO A 115 -24.94 4.11 -7.06
C PRO A 115 -24.51 2.66 -6.78
N LEU A 116 -23.52 2.48 -5.90
CA LEU A 116 -22.97 1.20 -5.47
C LEU A 116 -23.38 0.88 -4.03
N ASP A 117 -23.67 -0.38 -3.78
CA ASP A 117 -23.78 -0.89 -2.42
C ASP A 117 -22.37 -0.98 -1.82
N ARG A 118 -22.07 -0.04 -0.91
CA ARG A 118 -20.73 0.12 -0.32
C ARG A 118 -20.30 -1.13 0.46
N GLU A 119 -21.16 -1.63 1.31
CA GLU A 119 -20.85 -2.80 2.15
C GLU A 119 -20.55 -4.03 1.28
N LYS A 120 -21.39 -4.26 0.28
CA LYS A 120 -21.18 -5.33 -0.69
C LYS A 120 -19.92 -5.13 -1.50
N ALA A 121 -19.67 -3.91 -2.02
CA ALA A 121 -18.48 -3.60 -2.81
C ALA A 121 -17.20 -3.82 -2.01
N PHE A 122 -17.16 -3.43 -0.73
CA PHE A 122 -15.99 -3.66 0.12
C PHE A 122 -15.77 -5.14 0.51
N ASN A 123 -16.80 -5.97 0.50
CA ASN A 123 -16.74 -7.36 0.97
C ASN A 123 -16.68 -8.41 -0.14
N ILE A 124 -16.81 -8.03 -1.43
CA ILE A 124 -16.73 -8.98 -2.57
C ILE A 124 -15.45 -9.82 -2.53
N HIS A 125 -14.32 -9.22 -2.12
CA HIS A 125 -13.04 -9.92 -2.02
C HIS A 125 -13.10 -11.17 -1.11
N LEU A 126 -13.97 -11.20 -0.10
CA LEU A 126 -14.15 -12.34 0.80
C LEU A 126 -14.90 -13.49 0.10
N GLU A 127 -15.70 -13.20 -0.92
CA GLU A 127 -16.52 -14.16 -1.65
C GLU A 127 -15.77 -14.75 -2.86
N VAL A 128 -14.70 -14.09 -3.33
CA VAL A 128 -13.92 -14.52 -4.50
C VAL A 128 -12.68 -15.29 -4.07
N PRO A 129 -12.61 -16.61 -4.33
CA PRO A 129 -11.54 -17.47 -3.81
C PRO A 129 -10.13 -17.01 -4.20
N SER A 130 -9.93 -16.49 -5.40
CA SER A 130 -8.63 -15.99 -5.88
C SER A 130 -8.19 -14.71 -5.16
N MET A 131 -9.11 -13.79 -4.89
CA MET A 131 -8.84 -12.57 -4.12
C MET A 131 -8.48 -12.91 -2.68
N LYS A 132 -9.26 -13.77 -2.05
CA LYS A 132 -9.00 -14.25 -0.69
C LYS A 132 -7.66 -14.95 -0.58
N ALA A 133 -7.32 -15.83 -1.53
CA ALA A 133 -6.03 -16.52 -1.54
C ALA A 133 -4.84 -15.55 -1.68
N LYS A 134 -4.98 -14.48 -2.50
CA LYS A 134 -3.99 -13.41 -2.61
C LYS A 134 -3.78 -12.69 -1.28
N GLU A 135 -4.86 -12.28 -0.62
CA GLU A 135 -4.79 -11.59 0.67
C GLU A 135 -4.16 -12.47 1.75
N GLU A 136 -4.56 -13.73 1.85
CA GLU A 136 -3.97 -14.71 2.78
C GLU A 136 -2.47 -14.89 2.53
N TYR A 137 -2.05 -14.90 1.25
CA TYR A 137 -0.64 -14.94 0.87
C TYR A 137 0.12 -13.72 1.40
N ILE A 138 -0.36 -12.52 1.15
CA ILE A 138 0.28 -11.28 1.59
C ILE A 138 0.33 -11.20 3.11
N ILE A 139 -0.78 -11.48 3.78
CA ILE A 139 -0.88 -11.47 5.25
C ILE A 139 0.12 -12.46 5.87
N LYS A 140 0.32 -13.63 5.27
CA LYS A 140 1.32 -14.62 5.71
C LYS A 140 2.72 -14.02 5.74
N TYR A 141 3.13 -13.33 4.67
CA TYR A 141 4.46 -12.72 4.61
C TYR A 141 4.58 -11.48 5.50
N LEU A 142 3.53 -10.70 5.64
CA LEU A 142 3.49 -9.59 6.59
C LEU A 142 3.68 -10.08 8.03
N LYS A 143 2.97 -11.15 8.44
CA LYS A 143 3.16 -11.75 9.77
C LYS A 143 4.60 -12.20 9.99
N ARG A 144 5.23 -12.83 9.00
CA ARG A 144 6.65 -13.22 9.10
C ARG A 144 7.57 -12.03 9.33
N MET A 145 7.29 -10.88 8.72
CA MET A 145 8.08 -9.66 8.93
C MET A 145 7.85 -9.06 10.32
N THR A 146 6.63 -9.04 10.81
CA THR A 146 6.29 -8.49 12.14
C THR A 146 6.80 -9.39 13.28
N GLU A 147 6.79 -10.70 13.10
CA GLU A 147 7.26 -11.68 14.10
C GLU A 147 8.78 -11.82 14.13
N MET A 148 9.48 -11.41 13.06
CA MET A 148 10.95 -11.45 12.92
C MET A 148 11.58 -12.73 13.48
N ILE A 149 11.28 -13.85 12.84
CA ILE A 149 11.76 -15.19 13.26
C ILE A 149 13.30 -15.28 13.22
N LEU A 150 13.94 -14.58 12.28
CA LEU A 150 15.39 -14.52 12.14
C LEU A 150 15.92 -13.12 12.51
N PRO A 151 16.99 -13.01 13.29
CA PRO A 151 17.57 -11.72 13.65
C PRO A 151 18.00 -10.93 12.41
N ILE A 152 17.49 -9.71 12.26
CA ILE A 152 17.75 -8.83 11.11
C ILE A 152 19.23 -8.46 10.93
N GLU A 153 20.03 -8.57 11.97
CA GLU A 153 21.46 -8.32 11.95
C GLU A 153 22.24 -9.39 11.19
N THR A 154 21.71 -10.60 11.09
CA THR A 154 22.31 -11.73 10.38
C THR A 154 22.10 -11.62 8.86
N VAL A 155 22.94 -12.29 8.09
CA VAL A 155 22.77 -12.39 6.63
C VAL A 155 21.47 -13.09 6.27
N GLU A 156 21.11 -14.17 6.96
CA GLU A 156 19.88 -14.91 6.70
C GLU A 156 18.64 -14.09 7.10
N GLY A 157 18.68 -13.35 8.20
CA GLY A 157 17.60 -12.43 8.58
C GLY A 157 17.37 -11.35 7.53
N LYS A 158 18.42 -10.76 6.96
CA LYS A 158 18.31 -9.78 5.87
C LYS A 158 17.75 -10.39 4.58
N LYS A 159 18.18 -11.61 4.24
CA LYS A 159 17.61 -12.34 3.09
C LYS A 159 16.11 -12.62 3.28
N ASP A 160 15.74 -13.07 4.48
CA ASP A 160 14.33 -13.32 4.79
C ASP A 160 13.50 -12.03 4.74
N PHE A 161 14.01 -10.94 5.29
CA PHE A 161 13.39 -9.61 5.19
C PHE A 161 13.17 -9.19 3.72
N ILE A 162 14.20 -9.31 2.87
CA ILE A 162 14.09 -8.94 1.44
C ILE A 162 13.07 -9.84 0.73
N ARG A 163 13.06 -11.16 0.99
CA ARG A 163 12.05 -12.06 0.41
C ARG A 163 10.63 -11.68 0.79
N ASN A 164 10.42 -11.37 2.06
CA ASN A 164 9.12 -10.97 2.57
C ASN A 164 8.69 -9.60 1.99
N LEU A 165 9.64 -8.65 1.88
CA LEU A 165 9.40 -7.35 1.26
C LEU A 165 8.99 -7.50 -0.21
N ILE A 166 9.68 -8.35 -0.97
CA ILE A 166 9.33 -8.66 -2.37
C ILE A 166 7.93 -9.28 -2.44
N ALA A 167 7.64 -10.27 -1.58
CA ALA A 167 6.36 -10.96 -1.56
C ALA A 167 5.19 -10.02 -1.23
N THR A 168 5.38 -9.06 -0.35
CA THR A 168 4.34 -8.10 0.07
C THR A 168 4.21 -6.87 -0.82
N ASN A 169 5.18 -6.60 -1.72
CA ASN A 169 5.19 -5.39 -2.54
C ASN A 169 5.06 -5.67 -4.05
N ILE A 170 5.56 -6.80 -4.54
CA ILE A 170 5.58 -7.09 -5.98
C ILE A 170 4.44 -8.01 -6.39
N VAL A 171 3.95 -8.86 -5.47
CA VAL A 171 2.89 -9.83 -5.74
C VAL A 171 1.49 -9.25 -5.56
N MET A 172 1.39 -7.99 -5.10
CA MET A 172 0.12 -7.27 -4.92
C MET A 172 -0.54 -6.78 -6.20
#